data_be8461abd7337da2b74c554f164f5349
#
_entry.id   be8461abd7337da2b74c554f164f5349
#
_cell.length_a   1.000
_cell.length_b   1.000
_cell.length_c   1.000
_cell.angle_alpha   90.00
_cell.angle_beta   90.00
_cell.angle_gamma   90.00
#
_symmetry.space_group_name_H-M   'P 1'
#
loop_
_entity.id
_entity.type
_entity.pdbx_description
1 polymer ?
#
loop_
_entity_poly.entity_id
_entity_poly.type
_entity_poly.pdbx_seq_one_letter_code
_entity_poly.pdbx_strand_id
1 'polypeptide(L)'
;MFIDNGLKNVKKGMLQDIAEITMGLSPDGSSYNEKQLGIIFFQGRDEFSDRLPKIRLYTSQPKRMAMRNDILMSVRAPVGDINIAHHDCCIGRGLASIRSKYNHQSFLFYTMLNLKKYLDRFNSEGTVFGAISKDALYTIPIDIPSEGKIKNFEQIASPIDTCILNNYKEICCLESLRDTLLPKLMSGEIDVSKIELE
;
A
#
# COMPACT_ATOMS: atom_id res chain seq x y z
N MET A 1 19.91 1.15 7.02
CA MET A 1 20.96 2.05 7.53
C MET A 1 20.49 2.96 8.68
N PHE A 2 19.29 2.77 9.23
CA PHE A 2 18.75 3.58 10.35
C PHE A 2 18.77 2.88 11.71
N ILE A 3 19.31 1.66 11.81
CA ILE A 3 19.11 0.80 12.99
C ILE A 3 20.41 0.58 13.80
N ASP A 4 21.59 0.98 13.32
CA ASP A 4 22.82 0.46 13.91
C ASP A 4 23.62 1.40 14.84
N ASN A 5 23.22 2.64 15.05
CA ASN A 5 23.96 3.54 15.94
C ASN A 5 23.04 4.31 16.90
N GLY A 6 22.77 3.74 18.07
CA GLY A 6 22.28 4.51 19.21
C GLY A 6 20.90 4.18 19.77
N LEU A 7 20.30 3.02 19.51
CA LEU A 7 19.06 2.59 20.15
C LEU A 7 19.32 2.03 21.57
N LYS A 8 19.82 2.85 22.46
CA LYS A 8 19.64 2.63 23.90
C LYS A 8 18.14 2.79 24.19
N ASN A 9 17.50 1.79 24.81
CA ASN A 9 16.06 1.70 25.12
C ASN A 9 15.15 1.29 23.96
N VAL A 10 15.36 0.10 23.39
CA VAL A 10 14.44 -0.57 22.49
C VAL A 10 13.77 -1.71 23.26
N LYS A 11 12.45 -1.76 23.23
CA LYS A 11 11.67 -2.88 23.77
C LYS A 11 11.51 -3.94 22.69
N LYS A 12 11.85 -5.19 23.00
CA LYS A 12 11.47 -6.32 22.15
C LYS A 12 9.97 -6.53 22.23
N GLY A 13 9.31 -6.63 21.10
CA GLY A 13 7.86 -6.83 21.00
C GLY A 13 7.50 -7.64 19.76
N MET A 14 6.22 -7.71 19.47
CA MET A 14 5.67 -8.37 18.29
C MET A 14 4.90 -7.38 17.44
N LEU A 15 4.72 -7.68 16.15
CA LEU A 15 3.98 -6.80 15.23
C LEU A 15 2.56 -6.50 15.74
N GLN A 16 1.90 -7.47 16.39
CA GLN A 16 0.59 -7.27 17.03
C GLN A 16 0.56 -6.16 18.09
N ASP A 17 1.69 -5.80 18.68
CA ASP A 17 1.73 -4.77 19.73
C ASP A 17 1.51 -3.37 19.16
N ILE A 18 1.87 -3.16 17.88
CA ILE A 18 1.78 -1.85 17.21
C ILE A 18 0.82 -1.81 16.02
N ALA A 19 0.34 -2.97 15.53
CA ALA A 19 -0.44 -3.06 14.31
C ALA A 19 -1.74 -3.87 14.49
N GLU A 20 -2.77 -3.44 13.77
CA GLU A 20 -3.98 -4.20 13.49
C GLU A 20 -3.87 -4.79 12.09
N ILE A 21 -4.20 -6.09 11.93
CA ILE A 21 -4.09 -6.81 10.67
C ILE A 21 -5.45 -7.36 10.26
N THR A 22 -5.88 -6.99 9.08
CA THR A 22 -7.10 -7.51 8.44
C THR A 22 -6.72 -8.32 7.22
N MET A 23 -6.93 -9.64 7.26
CA MET A 23 -6.74 -10.51 6.10
C MET A 23 -7.85 -10.27 5.08
N GLY A 24 -7.48 -10.12 3.82
CA GLY A 24 -8.41 -9.90 2.73
C GLY A 24 -9.29 -11.12 2.44
N LEU A 25 -10.45 -10.86 1.88
CA LEU A 25 -11.42 -11.88 1.43
C LEU A 25 -12.00 -11.42 0.09
N SER A 26 -11.75 -12.19 -0.96
CA SER A 26 -12.25 -11.87 -2.29
C SER A 26 -13.77 -11.87 -2.32
N PRO A 27 -14.40 -10.84 -2.90
CA PRO A 27 -15.82 -10.86 -3.24
C PRO A 27 -16.14 -11.94 -4.26
N ASP A 28 -17.41 -12.11 -4.60
CA ASP A 28 -17.82 -12.96 -5.70
C ASP A 28 -17.31 -12.41 -7.03
N GLY A 29 -16.82 -13.29 -7.91
CA GLY A 29 -16.25 -12.90 -9.20
C GLY A 29 -17.26 -12.17 -10.11
N SER A 30 -18.54 -12.47 -9.98
CA SER A 30 -19.61 -11.79 -10.73
C SER A 30 -19.80 -10.32 -10.37
N SER A 31 -19.27 -9.89 -9.21
CA SER A 31 -19.33 -8.50 -8.74
C SER A 31 -18.21 -7.62 -9.27
N TYR A 32 -17.20 -8.19 -9.98
CA TYR A 32 -16.03 -7.44 -10.47
C TYR A 32 -16.36 -6.67 -11.74
N ASN A 33 -15.82 -5.47 -11.85
CA ASN A 33 -15.95 -4.66 -13.05
C ASN A 33 -14.79 -3.67 -13.20
N GLU A 34 -14.60 -3.20 -14.44
CA GLU A 34 -13.66 -2.13 -14.80
C GLU A 34 -14.38 -0.79 -15.06
N LYS A 35 -15.72 -0.77 -14.87
CA LYS A 35 -16.58 0.39 -15.17
C LYS A 35 -16.66 1.39 -14.01
N GLN A 36 -15.80 1.25 -13.01
CA GLN A 36 -15.77 2.09 -11.79
C GLN A 36 -17.07 2.03 -10.97
N LEU A 37 -17.83 0.93 -11.08
CA LEU A 37 -19.04 0.73 -10.30
C LEU A 37 -18.73 0.08 -8.96
N GLY A 38 -19.04 0.77 -7.87
CA GLY A 38 -18.82 0.31 -6.51
C GLY A 38 -17.48 0.77 -5.91
N ILE A 39 -16.84 -0.11 -5.16
CA ILE A 39 -15.60 0.18 -4.39
C ILE A 39 -14.39 -0.35 -5.15
N ILE A 40 -13.27 0.40 -5.11
CA ILE A 40 -11.97 -0.07 -5.61
C ILE A 40 -11.64 -1.42 -5.00
N PHE A 41 -11.19 -2.36 -5.84
CA PHE A 41 -10.86 -3.71 -5.42
C PHE A 41 -9.43 -4.07 -5.83
N PHE A 42 -8.60 -4.36 -4.84
CA PHE A 42 -7.27 -4.94 -5.05
C PHE A 42 -7.30 -6.43 -4.75
N GLN A 43 -7.08 -7.24 -5.78
CA GLN A 43 -7.17 -8.69 -5.68
C GLN A 43 -5.91 -9.31 -5.07
N GLY A 44 -4.76 -8.79 -5.45
CA GLY A 44 -3.46 -9.31 -5.08
C GLY A 44 -2.31 -8.33 -5.37
N ARG A 45 -1.12 -8.88 -5.52
CA ARG A 45 0.11 -8.12 -5.76
C ARG A 45 0.19 -7.50 -7.16
N ASP A 46 -0.55 -8.02 -8.12
CA ASP A 46 -0.44 -7.60 -9.53
C ASP A 46 -0.81 -6.12 -9.74
N GLU A 47 -1.58 -5.55 -8.82
CA GLU A 47 -1.90 -4.14 -8.81
C GLU A 47 -0.81 -3.27 -8.15
N PHE A 48 0.19 -3.86 -7.47
CA PHE A 48 1.23 -3.11 -6.79
C PHE A 48 2.19 -2.44 -7.77
N SER A 49 2.60 -1.22 -7.44
CA SER A 49 3.70 -0.50 -8.07
C SER A 49 4.73 -0.10 -7.01
N ASP A 50 5.54 0.91 -7.25
CA ASP A 50 6.65 1.28 -6.34
C ASP A 50 6.17 1.54 -4.91
N ARG A 51 5.03 2.21 -4.73
CA ARG A 51 4.51 2.55 -3.41
C ARG A 51 2.99 2.54 -3.29
N LEU A 52 2.28 2.85 -4.37
CA LEU A 52 0.83 3.01 -4.40
C LEU A 52 0.25 2.08 -5.46
N PRO A 53 -0.80 1.29 -5.16
CA PRO A 53 -1.34 0.34 -6.12
C PRO A 53 -2.09 1.04 -7.26
N LYS A 54 -2.01 0.47 -8.46
CA LYS A 54 -2.76 0.91 -9.63
C LYS A 54 -4.20 0.45 -9.54
N ILE A 55 -5.14 1.36 -9.72
CA ILE A 55 -6.57 1.04 -9.72
C ILE A 55 -6.93 0.45 -11.07
N ARG A 56 -7.46 -0.78 -11.06
CA ARG A 56 -7.93 -1.48 -12.25
C ARG A 56 -9.32 -2.05 -12.09
N LEU A 57 -9.60 -2.65 -10.93
CA LEU A 57 -10.85 -3.35 -10.66
C LEU A 57 -11.68 -2.65 -9.59
N TYR A 58 -12.97 -2.84 -9.70
CA TYR A 58 -13.98 -2.41 -8.74
C TYR A 58 -14.88 -3.59 -8.38
N THR A 59 -15.57 -3.51 -7.25
CA THR A 59 -16.58 -4.48 -6.84
C THR A 59 -17.82 -3.80 -6.30
N SER A 60 -18.99 -4.30 -6.69
CA SER A 60 -20.27 -3.87 -6.14
C SER A 60 -20.62 -4.55 -4.80
N GLN A 61 -19.85 -5.59 -4.41
CA GLN A 61 -20.10 -6.38 -3.20
C GLN A 61 -18.83 -6.54 -2.35
N PRO A 62 -18.31 -5.47 -1.74
CA PRO A 62 -17.10 -5.53 -0.94
C PRO A 62 -17.28 -6.42 0.30
N LYS A 63 -16.27 -7.25 0.62
CA LYS A 63 -16.30 -8.16 1.78
C LYS A 63 -15.32 -7.75 2.88
N ARG A 64 -14.10 -7.38 2.54
CA ARG A 64 -13.07 -6.92 3.48
C ARG A 64 -12.51 -5.60 3.01
N MET A 65 -12.59 -4.62 3.88
CA MET A 65 -12.17 -3.26 3.59
C MET A 65 -10.79 -2.99 4.18
N ALA A 66 -9.99 -2.25 3.44
CA ALA A 66 -8.85 -1.49 3.90
C ALA A 66 -9.20 -0.01 3.78
N MET A 67 -8.75 0.78 4.74
CA MET A 67 -8.98 2.22 4.72
C MET A 67 -7.81 2.92 4.04
N ARG A 68 -8.04 4.13 3.59
CA ARG A 68 -6.98 4.99 3.10
C ARG A 68 -5.83 5.07 4.10
N ASN A 69 -4.61 5.04 3.60
CA ASN A 69 -3.32 4.99 4.30
C ASN A 69 -3.00 3.66 4.98
N ASP A 70 -3.85 2.63 4.91
CA ASP A 70 -3.44 1.29 5.34
C ASP A 70 -2.29 0.77 4.46
N ILE A 71 -1.40 0.00 5.07
CA ILE A 71 -0.40 -0.77 4.35
C ILE A 71 -1.08 -2.00 3.79
N LEU A 72 -1.05 -2.15 2.48
CA LEU A 72 -1.46 -3.37 1.80
C LEU A 72 -0.24 -4.26 1.64
N MET A 73 -0.29 -5.48 2.13
CA MET A 73 0.80 -6.44 2.04
C MET A 73 0.35 -7.68 1.29
N SER A 74 1.19 -8.18 0.38
CA SER A 74 0.99 -9.47 -0.26
C SER A 74 1.21 -10.60 0.77
N VAL A 75 0.19 -11.47 0.93
CA VAL A 75 0.23 -12.60 1.87
C VAL A 75 0.35 -13.95 1.17
N ARG A 76 0.44 -13.94 -0.16
CA ARG A 76 0.74 -15.09 -1.01
C ARG A 76 1.95 -14.78 -1.88
N ALA A 77 2.62 -15.81 -2.36
CA ALA A 77 3.87 -15.70 -3.12
C ALA A 77 3.79 -14.69 -4.28
N PRO A 78 4.71 -13.74 -4.35
CA PRO A 78 5.73 -13.42 -3.35
C PRO A 78 5.16 -12.71 -2.13
N VAL A 79 5.46 -13.25 -0.93
CA VAL A 79 5.02 -12.68 0.36
C VAL A 79 5.86 -11.46 0.72
N GLY A 80 5.21 -10.45 1.33
CA GLY A 80 5.90 -9.33 1.95
C GLY A 80 6.15 -8.13 1.05
N ASP A 81 5.64 -8.10 -0.17
CA ASP A 81 5.59 -6.85 -0.94
C ASP A 81 4.51 -5.95 -0.35
N ILE A 82 4.78 -4.66 -0.25
CA ILE A 82 3.88 -3.70 0.38
C ILE A 82 3.62 -2.49 -0.50
N ASN A 83 2.39 -1.99 -0.42
CA ASN A 83 1.96 -0.70 -0.97
C ASN A 83 1.10 0.03 0.07
N ILE A 84 0.74 1.28 -0.19
CA ILE A 84 -0.16 2.08 0.65
C ILE A 84 -1.49 2.28 -0.07
N ALA A 85 -2.59 1.95 0.58
CA ALA A 85 -3.92 2.24 0.06
C ALA A 85 -4.14 3.76 -0.03
N HIS A 86 -4.29 4.30 -1.24
CA HIS A 86 -4.52 5.74 -1.42
C HIS A 86 -6.01 6.12 -1.43
N HIS A 87 -6.89 5.10 -1.38
CA HIS A 87 -8.33 5.21 -1.19
C HIS A 87 -8.82 4.09 -0.27
N ASP A 88 -10.01 4.24 0.30
CA ASP A 88 -10.72 3.11 0.89
C ASP A 88 -10.99 2.08 -0.20
N CYS A 89 -10.68 0.82 0.07
CA CYS A 89 -10.74 -0.23 -0.93
C CYS A 89 -11.12 -1.59 -0.33
N CYS A 90 -11.64 -2.46 -1.17
CA CYS A 90 -11.81 -3.86 -0.86
C CYS A 90 -10.53 -4.62 -1.15
N ILE A 91 -10.15 -5.58 -0.32
CA ILE A 91 -8.94 -6.38 -0.48
C ILE A 91 -9.25 -7.87 -0.62
N GLY A 92 -8.64 -8.49 -1.63
CA GLY A 92 -8.76 -9.90 -1.95
C GLY A 92 -7.89 -10.80 -1.08
N ARG A 93 -8.07 -12.11 -1.23
CA ARG A 93 -7.36 -13.16 -0.45
C ARG A 93 -5.83 -13.15 -0.61
N GLY A 94 -5.30 -12.43 -1.58
CA GLY A 94 -3.86 -12.25 -1.80
C GLY A 94 -3.23 -11.17 -0.93
N LEU A 95 -4.04 -10.37 -0.25
CA LEU A 95 -3.60 -9.19 0.48
C LEU A 95 -4.03 -9.22 1.95
N ALA A 96 -3.27 -8.50 2.78
CA ALA A 96 -3.68 -8.06 4.11
C ALA A 96 -3.56 -6.54 4.20
N SER A 97 -4.45 -5.91 4.96
CA SER A 97 -4.35 -4.52 5.40
C SER A 97 -3.71 -4.47 6.78
N ILE A 98 -2.75 -3.59 6.96
CA ILE A 98 -2.00 -3.41 8.21
C ILE A 98 -2.08 -1.93 8.60
N ARG A 99 -2.61 -1.66 9.80
CA ARG A 99 -2.85 -0.32 10.34
C ARG A 99 -2.17 -0.15 11.68
N SER A 100 -1.61 1.02 11.91
CA SER A 100 -1.05 1.37 13.22
C SER A 100 -2.15 1.54 14.26
N LYS A 101 -1.96 0.92 15.44
CA LYS A 101 -2.85 1.07 16.60
C LYS A 101 -2.77 2.46 17.24
N TYR A 102 -1.67 3.18 17.01
CA TYR A 102 -1.35 4.42 17.71
C TYR A 102 -1.18 5.62 16.77
N ASN A 103 -1.73 5.54 15.54
CA ASN A 103 -1.64 6.58 14.50
C ASN A 103 -0.19 6.92 14.07
N HIS A 104 0.72 5.95 14.15
CA HIS A 104 2.10 6.06 13.67
C HIS A 104 2.26 5.24 12.39
N GLN A 105 1.55 5.64 11.33
CA GLN A 105 1.43 4.84 10.11
C GLN A 105 2.72 4.86 9.30
N SER A 106 3.42 5.99 9.24
CA SER A 106 4.72 6.05 8.55
C SER A 106 5.77 5.20 9.29
N PHE A 107 5.82 5.26 10.61
CA PHE A 107 6.70 4.39 11.38
C PHE A 107 6.42 2.91 11.10
N LEU A 108 5.14 2.52 11.09
CA LEU A 108 4.74 1.15 10.79
C LEU A 108 5.13 0.75 9.35
N PHE A 109 4.94 1.64 8.37
CA PHE A 109 5.31 1.38 6.99
C PHE A 109 6.81 1.09 6.83
N TYR A 110 7.67 1.93 7.40
CA TYR A 110 9.12 1.72 7.34
C TYR A 110 9.57 0.52 8.18
N THR A 111 8.85 0.19 9.25
CA THR A 111 9.07 -1.06 9.98
C THR A 111 8.78 -2.26 9.10
N MET A 112 7.66 -2.27 8.37
CA MET A 112 7.30 -3.34 7.44
C MET A 112 8.30 -3.47 6.28
N LEU A 113 8.81 -2.36 5.74
CA LEU A 113 9.89 -2.38 4.73
C LEU A 113 11.14 -3.10 5.25
N ASN A 114 11.54 -2.83 6.49
CA ASN A 114 12.69 -3.48 7.10
C ASN A 114 12.47 -4.98 7.35
N LEU A 115 11.22 -5.41 7.51
CA LEU A 115 10.88 -6.83 7.69
C LEU A 115 10.90 -7.62 6.37
N LYS A 116 11.11 -6.99 5.20
CA LYS A 116 11.10 -7.68 3.90
C LYS A 116 12.00 -8.92 3.88
N LYS A 117 13.23 -8.81 4.35
CA LYS A 117 14.18 -9.94 4.42
C LYS A 117 13.69 -11.09 5.33
N TYR A 118 12.95 -10.76 6.39
CA TYR A 118 12.34 -11.76 7.25
C TYR A 118 11.16 -12.43 6.55
N LEU A 119 10.33 -11.67 5.88
CA LEU A 119 9.17 -12.15 5.13
C LEU A 119 9.55 -12.99 3.91
N ASP A 120 10.69 -12.72 3.28
CA ASP A 120 11.20 -13.49 2.14
C ASP A 120 11.44 -14.97 2.47
N ARG A 121 11.63 -15.33 3.75
CA ARG A 121 11.73 -16.73 4.18
C ARG A 121 10.48 -17.53 3.86
N PHE A 122 9.31 -16.91 3.90
CA PHE A 122 8.04 -17.56 3.56
C PHE A 122 7.89 -17.84 2.05
N ASN A 123 8.78 -17.29 1.22
CA ASN A 123 8.82 -17.55 -0.22
C ASN A 123 9.68 -18.77 -0.59
N SER A 124 10.64 -19.16 0.26
CA SER A 124 11.66 -20.17 -0.03
C SER A 124 11.50 -21.50 0.71
N GLU A 125 10.72 -21.55 1.80
CA GLU A 125 10.57 -22.76 2.60
C GLU A 125 9.42 -23.64 2.10
N GLY A 126 9.73 -24.55 1.14
CA GLY A 126 9.11 -25.88 0.99
C GLY A 126 7.59 -26.02 0.79
N THR A 127 6.81 -24.97 0.88
CA THR A 127 5.37 -25.01 0.60
C THR A 127 5.12 -24.63 -0.85
N VAL A 128 4.41 -25.48 -1.56
CA VAL A 128 4.06 -25.36 -2.99
C VAL A 128 3.42 -23.99 -3.35
N PHE A 129 2.96 -23.25 -2.33
CA PHE A 129 2.46 -21.88 -2.43
C PHE A 129 2.89 -21.11 -1.19
N GLY A 130 3.95 -20.32 -1.29
CA GLY A 130 4.34 -19.39 -0.22
C GLY A 130 3.14 -18.55 0.23
N ALA A 131 2.78 -18.70 1.50
CA ALA A 131 1.71 -17.92 2.12
C ALA A 131 2.03 -17.67 3.59
N ILE A 132 1.60 -16.54 4.12
CA ILE A 132 1.72 -16.20 5.53
C ILE A 132 0.35 -16.08 6.17
N SER A 133 0.17 -16.71 7.33
CA SER A 133 -1.08 -16.61 8.10
C SER A 133 -1.14 -15.32 8.93
N LYS A 134 -2.34 -14.98 9.39
CA LYS A 134 -2.55 -13.84 10.29
C LYS A 134 -1.74 -13.98 11.59
N ASP A 135 -1.74 -15.17 12.17
CA ASP A 135 -1.05 -15.45 13.44
C ASP A 135 0.47 -15.36 13.26
N ALA A 136 0.99 -15.85 12.14
CA ALA A 136 2.41 -15.71 11.81
C ALA A 136 2.81 -14.24 11.65
N LEU A 137 1.95 -13.41 11.03
CA LEU A 137 2.18 -11.97 10.93
C LEU A 137 2.17 -11.29 12.31
N TYR A 138 1.20 -11.61 13.15
CA TYR A 138 1.09 -11.02 14.48
C TYR A 138 2.29 -11.33 15.37
N THR A 139 2.87 -12.52 15.24
CA THR A 139 3.99 -12.98 16.07
C THR A 139 5.37 -12.60 15.53
N ILE A 140 5.45 -11.84 14.44
CA ILE A 140 6.74 -11.36 13.93
C ILE A 140 7.43 -10.51 15.00
N PRO A 141 8.67 -10.89 15.41
CA PRO A 141 9.41 -10.11 16.40
C PRO A 141 9.87 -8.79 15.79
N ILE A 142 9.67 -7.70 16.54
CA ILE A 142 10.09 -6.37 16.15
C ILE A 142 10.75 -5.63 17.30
N ASP A 143 11.58 -4.68 16.95
CA ASP A 143 12.18 -3.74 17.87
C ASP A 143 11.31 -2.48 17.95
N ILE A 144 10.75 -2.21 19.13
CA ILE A 144 9.87 -1.07 19.38
C ILE A 144 10.65 0.02 20.11
N PRO A 145 10.99 1.14 19.45
CA PRO A 145 11.64 2.29 20.08
C PRO A 145 10.73 2.93 21.15
N SER A 146 11.29 3.80 21.98
CA SER A 146 10.48 4.60 22.90
C SER A 146 9.47 5.46 22.14
N GLU A 147 8.33 5.72 22.76
CA GLU A 147 7.22 6.50 22.16
C GLU A 147 7.68 7.87 21.63
N GLY A 148 8.56 8.56 22.37
CA GLY A 148 9.13 9.83 21.93
C GLY A 148 9.92 9.73 20.62
N LYS A 149 10.70 8.64 20.43
CA LYS A 149 11.42 8.41 19.18
C LYS A 149 10.46 8.10 18.01
N ILE A 150 9.41 7.32 18.27
CA ILE A 150 8.37 7.01 17.27
C ILE A 150 7.66 8.30 16.84
N LYS A 151 7.26 9.15 17.81
CA LYS A 151 6.62 10.45 17.52
C LYS A 151 7.53 11.37 16.70
N ASN A 152 8.80 11.49 17.09
CA ASN A 152 9.76 12.31 16.33
C ASN A 152 9.95 11.79 14.91
N PHE A 153 10.04 10.47 14.73
CA PHE A 153 10.11 9.86 13.39
C PHE A 153 8.84 10.17 12.57
N GLU A 154 7.66 10.00 13.15
CA GLU A 154 6.39 10.26 12.49
C GLU A 154 6.25 11.72 12.05
N GLN A 155 6.68 12.67 12.88
CA GLN A 155 6.68 14.11 12.55
C GLN A 155 7.53 14.43 11.31
N ILE A 156 8.60 13.68 11.06
CA ILE A 156 9.46 13.85 9.89
C ILE A 156 8.95 13.06 8.70
N ALA A 157 8.58 11.80 8.91
CA ALA A 157 8.24 10.88 7.83
C ALA A 157 6.85 11.13 7.24
N SER A 158 5.85 11.46 8.07
CA SER A 158 4.47 11.65 7.61
C SER A 158 4.29 12.80 6.60
N PRO A 159 4.92 13.98 6.75
CA PRO A 159 4.89 15.01 5.71
C PRO A 159 5.52 14.55 4.39
N ILE A 160 6.62 13.80 4.45
CA ILE A 160 7.29 13.25 3.25
C ILE A 160 6.35 12.26 2.54
N ASP A 161 5.74 11.36 3.29
CA ASP A 161 4.77 10.39 2.76
C ASP A 161 3.56 11.08 2.13
N THR A 162 3.11 12.19 2.72
CA THR A 162 2.03 13.03 2.18
C THR A 162 2.44 13.69 0.87
N CYS A 163 3.67 14.20 0.79
CA CYS A 163 4.21 14.79 -0.44
C CYS A 163 4.28 13.76 -1.57
N ILE A 164 4.76 12.55 -1.27
CA ILE A 164 4.81 11.43 -2.24
C ILE A 164 3.40 11.11 -2.76
N LEU A 165 2.40 11.05 -1.87
CA LEU A 165 1.01 10.79 -2.26
C LEU A 165 0.45 11.90 -3.15
N ASN A 166 0.74 13.16 -2.85
CA ASN A 166 0.27 14.29 -3.64
C ASN A 166 0.91 14.30 -5.03
N ASN A 167 2.22 14.07 -5.12
CA ASN A 167 2.93 13.95 -6.40
C ASN A 167 2.35 12.80 -7.24
N TYR A 168 2.04 11.66 -6.62
CA TYR A 168 1.41 10.55 -7.34
C TYR A 168 0.05 10.94 -7.92
N LYS A 169 -0.80 11.65 -7.15
CA LYS A 169 -2.10 12.12 -7.65
C LYS A 169 -1.94 13.09 -8.82
N GLU A 170 -0.96 13.98 -8.73
CA GLU A 170 -0.65 14.91 -9.80
C GLU A 170 -0.20 14.19 -11.06
N ILE A 171 0.69 13.19 -10.94
CA ILE A 171 1.11 12.33 -12.07
C ILE A 171 -0.10 11.66 -12.71
N CYS A 172 -0.98 11.03 -11.93
CA CYS A 172 -2.19 10.38 -12.45
C CYS A 172 -3.11 11.39 -13.20
N CYS A 173 -3.23 12.62 -12.66
CA CYS A 173 -4.02 13.68 -13.30
C CYS A 173 -3.40 14.11 -14.63
N LEU A 174 -2.09 14.33 -14.66
CA LEU A 174 -1.36 14.73 -15.88
C LEU A 174 -1.38 13.62 -16.94
N GLU A 175 -1.25 12.36 -16.54
CA GLU A 175 -1.38 11.21 -17.45
C GLU A 175 -2.77 11.15 -18.08
N SER A 176 -3.83 11.30 -17.28
CA SER A 176 -5.21 11.35 -17.75
C SER A 176 -5.46 12.51 -18.71
N LEU A 177 -4.91 13.68 -18.38
CA LEU A 177 -5.01 14.86 -19.24
C LEU A 177 -4.30 14.66 -20.58
N ARG A 178 -3.07 14.13 -20.56
CA ARG A 178 -2.31 13.78 -21.76
C ARG A 178 -3.09 12.81 -22.65
N ASP A 179 -3.60 11.74 -22.07
CA ASP A 179 -4.29 10.66 -22.81
C ASP A 179 -5.65 11.13 -23.37
N THR A 180 -6.24 12.16 -22.76
CA THR A 180 -7.45 12.79 -23.27
C THR A 180 -7.17 13.81 -24.38
N LEU A 181 -6.12 14.61 -24.23
CA LEU A 181 -5.81 15.70 -25.18
C LEU A 181 -5.06 15.21 -26.41
N LEU A 182 -4.13 14.27 -26.26
CA LEU A 182 -3.27 13.84 -27.36
C LEU A 182 -4.04 13.33 -28.59
N PRO A 183 -5.08 12.47 -28.46
CA PRO A 183 -5.88 12.05 -29.61
C PRO A 183 -6.61 13.22 -30.29
N LYS A 184 -7.11 14.20 -29.52
CA LYS A 184 -7.82 15.36 -30.04
C LYS A 184 -6.93 16.34 -30.78
N LEU A 185 -5.69 16.49 -30.31
CA LEU A 185 -4.66 17.28 -31.00
C LEU A 185 -4.26 16.59 -32.31
N MET A 186 -4.04 15.27 -32.27
CA MET A 186 -3.63 14.51 -33.47
C MET A 186 -4.72 14.45 -34.54
N SER A 187 -6.00 14.43 -34.12
CA SER A 187 -7.13 14.43 -35.07
C SER A 187 -7.47 15.83 -35.63
N GLY A 188 -6.85 16.91 -35.09
CA GLY A 188 -7.20 18.28 -35.44
C GLY A 188 -8.52 18.78 -34.82
N GLU A 189 -9.12 18.01 -33.89
CA GLU A 189 -10.32 18.46 -33.16
C GLU A 189 -10.03 19.69 -32.30
N ILE A 190 -8.80 19.80 -31.78
CA ILE A 190 -8.29 20.99 -31.08
C ILE A 190 -7.26 21.66 -31.98
N ASP A 191 -7.61 22.88 -32.42
CA ASP A 191 -6.72 23.73 -33.21
C ASP A 191 -5.80 24.54 -32.28
N VAL A 192 -4.51 24.28 -32.35
CA VAL A 192 -3.47 24.96 -31.55
C VAL A 192 -2.79 26.12 -32.31
N SER A 193 -3.17 26.39 -33.58
CA SER A 193 -2.51 27.41 -34.41
C SER A 193 -2.63 28.84 -33.88
N LYS A 194 -3.53 29.06 -32.92
CA LYS A 194 -3.81 30.35 -32.31
C LYS A 194 -3.33 30.46 -30.84
N ILE A 195 -2.63 29.44 -30.32
CA ILE A 195 -2.10 29.50 -28.95
C ILE A 195 -0.78 30.26 -28.99
N GLU A 196 -0.75 31.44 -28.41
CA GLU A 196 0.50 32.15 -28.13
C GLU A 196 1.20 31.45 -26.96
N LEU A 197 2.43 31.03 -27.19
CA LEU A 197 3.30 30.49 -26.14
C LEU A 197 3.98 31.69 -25.46
N GLU A 198 3.66 31.91 -24.18
CA GLU A 198 4.39 32.87 -23.33
C GLU A 198 5.78 32.34 -22.94
#